data_5ac16395b043b1e4ae178f100549f982
#
_entry.id   5ac16395b043b1e4ae178f100549f982
#
_cell.length_a   1.000
_cell.length_b   1.000
_cell.length_c   1.000
_cell.angle_alpha   90.00
_cell.angle_beta   90.00
_cell.angle_gamma   90.00
#
_symmetry.space_group_name_H-M   'P 1'
#
loop_
_entity.id
_entity.type
_entity.pdbx_description
1 polymer ?
#
loop_
_entity_poly.entity_id
_entity_poly.type
_entity_poly.pdbx_seq_one_letter_code
_entity_poly.pdbx_strand_id
1 'polypeptide(L)'
;MKRIILALALLSPALAGAQDLRHPWTLRECLDWALEHNLTVKQSELNVAQREIQLNTSENSWLPNVSGSVNESLSFGRGLTADNTYTSANTTSTGFSIGGGMNLFDGLATPNNIALSRLNLEAATADLERAKDDIRVAVARAYVQVLYDYEIVDVARKQIELDDAQVARLEALAATGKAAQAEVSQQKASRAQSGVTLVQAENNLRLALLDLGQLLEFSSSEGFSIERPTVQVEEILLDMPERIYADAVGVRPAVRAEEIRLKGTDKSLKIAQAAQYPSLNLSGGVGSNYYTTSNAAYPQDTFWNQLSHNFSPYIGVSMNIPIFTRFQTRNNIRSARLNQELQQIQLDKAKQSLYKEIQQAWSNAVAAEAKYRSSSEAATAAEDAFRLTQAKYENGKATITEFNESRNQLLKTQSDRVQATYEYLFQSRLLDFYRGSALGL
;
A
#
# COMPACT_ATOMS: atom_id res chain seq x y z
N MET A 1 -36.29 -29.71 12.98
CA MET A 1 -35.51 -30.58 12.11
C MET A 1 -35.58 -30.07 10.66
N LYS A 2 -34.97 -28.93 10.31
CA LYS A 2 -34.86 -28.41 8.93
C LYS A 2 -33.86 -27.25 8.90
N ARG A 3 -32.60 -27.44 9.33
CA ARG A 3 -31.48 -26.47 9.18
C ARG A 3 -30.10 -27.11 9.28
N ILE A 4 -29.91 -28.31 8.69
CA ILE A 4 -28.60 -28.97 8.57
C ILE A 4 -28.44 -29.51 7.13
N ILE A 5 -28.62 -28.67 6.13
CA ILE A 5 -28.24 -28.97 4.74
C ILE A 5 -27.91 -27.62 4.09
N LEU A 6 -26.83 -26.96 4.50
CA LEU A 6 -26.26 -25.80 3.76
C LEU A 6 -24.79 -25.58 4.10
N ALA A 7 -24.02 -26.65 4.22
CA ALA A 7 -22.58 -26.58 4.51
C ALA A 7 -21.73 -27.46 3.59
N LEU A 8 -22.21 -27.77 2.37
CA LEU A 8 -21.44 -28.62 1.44
C LEU A 8 -21.44 -28.11 -0.01
N ALA A 9 -21.55 -26.80 -0.22
CA ALA A 9 -21.52 -26.21 -1.56
C ALA A 9 -20.51 -25.04 -1.68
N LEU A 10 -19.40 -25.07 -0.95
CA LEU A 10 -18.31 -24.08 -1.06
C LEU A 10 -16.95 -24.75 -1.27
N LEU A 11 -16.91 -25.89 -1.95
CA LEU A 11 -15.71 -26.35 -2.64
C LEU A 11 -15.95 -26.19 -4.16
N SER A 12 -16.21 -24.97 -4.61
CA SER A 12 -15.80 -24.59 -5.97
C SER A 12 -14.28 -24.54 -5.89
N PRO A 13 -13.52 -25.36 -6.65
CA PRO A 13 -12.15 -25.01 -6.93
C PRO A 13 -12.26 -23.64 -7.58
N ALA A 14 -11.66 -22.61 -6.98
CA ALA A 14 -11.25 -21.45 -7.69
C ALA A 14 -10.43 -22.01 -8.86
N LEU A 15 -11.03 -22.08 -10.03
CA LEU A 15 -10.32 -22.01 -11.28
C LEU A 15 -9.62 -20.65 -11.19
N ALA A 16 -8.43 -20.65 -10.59
CA ALA A 16 -7.43 -19.65 -10.84
C ALA A 16 -7.37 -19.62 -12.35
N GLY A 17 -7.95 -18.58 -12.96
CA GLY A 17 -7.91 -18.39 -14.40
C GLY A 17 -6.45 -18.53 -14.76
N ALA A 18 -6.11 -19.54 -15.56
CA ALA A 18 -4.78 -19.70 -16.07
C ALA A 18 -4.46 -18.38 -16.76
N GLN A 19 -3.63 -17.57 -16.11
CA GLN A 19 -3.22 -16.28 -16.63
C GLN A 19 -2.61 -16.56 -18.00
N ASP A 20 -3.22 -16.00 -19.04
CA ASP A 20 -2.64 -16.12 -20.37
C ASP A 20 -1.43 -15.17 -20.45
N LEU A 21 -0.32 -15.60 -19.85
CA LEU A 21 0.96 -14.89 -19.86
C LEU A 21 1.59 -14.91 -21.27
N ARG A 22 0.93 -15.52 -22.26
CA ARG A 22 1.48 -15.75 -23.60
C ARG A 22 1.33 -14.55 -24.53
N HIS A 23 0.47 -13.56 -24.19
CA HIS A 23 0.41 -12.33 -24.96
C HIS A 23 1.31 -11.26 -24.31
N PRO A 24 1.93 -10.37 -25.10
CA PRO A 24 2.68 -9.25 -24.55
C PRO A 24 1.73 -8.27 -23.82
N TRP A 25 2.04 -7.96 -22.57
CA TRP A 25 1.22 -7.09 -21.72
C TRP A 25 1.52 -5.62 -21.97
N THR A 26 0.49 -4.82 -22.18
CA THR A 26 0.58 -3.35 -22.22
C THR A 26 0.80 -2.76 -20.82
N LEU A 27 1.32 -1.54 -20.74
CA LEU A 27 1.42 -0.83 -19.45
C LEU A 27 0.05 -0.71 -18.76
N ARG A 28 -1.01 -0.43 -19.51
CA ARG A 28 -2.36 -0.29 -18.97
C ARG A 28 -2.85 -1.60 -18.35
N GLU A 29 -2.69 -2.72 -19.02
CA GLU A 29 -3.04 -4.03 -18.46
C GLU A 29 -2.25 -4.34 -17.20
N CYS A 30 -0.94 -4.02 -17.17
CA CYS A 30 -0.12 -4.17 -15.97
C CYS A 30 -0.63 -3.31 -14.80
N LEU A 31 -1.01 -2.05 -15.06
CA LEU A 31 -1.54 -1.15 -14.06
C LEU A 31 -2.89 -1.64 -13.51
N ASP A 32 -3.82 -1.99 -14.40
CA ASP A 32 -5.16 -2.45 -14.01
C ASP A 32 -5.05 -3.75 -13.20
N TRP A 33 -4.23 -4.70 -13.65
CA TRP A 33 -3.98 -5.94 -12.94
C TRP A 33 -3.35 -5.75 -11.56
N ALA A 34 -2.31 -4.90 -11.47
CA ALA A 34 -1.66 -4.62 -10.19
C ALA A 34 -2.62 -4.00 -9.18
N LEU A 35 -3.48 -3.07 -9.60
CA LEU A 35 -4.47 -2.46 -8.71
C LEU A 35 -5.48 -3.47 -8.16
N GLU A 36 -5.78 -4.53 -8.89
CA GLU A 36 -6.72 -5.57 -8.46
C GLU A 36 -6.06 -6.65 -7.60
N HIS A 37 -4.80 -6.98 -7.87
CA HIS A 37 -4.16 -8.18 -7.30
C HIS A 37 -3.07 -7.87 -6.27
N ASN A 38 -2.45 -6.69 -6.30
CA ASN A 38 -1.33 -6.36 -5.43
C ASN A 38 -1.69 -6.42 -3.94
N LEU A 39 -0.87 -7.10 -3.15
CA LEU A 39 -1.10 -7.34 -1.73
C LEU A 39 -1.12 -6.05 -0.89
N THR A 40 -0.36 -5.02 -1.26
CA THR A 40 -0.36 -3.73 -0.57
C THR A 40 -1.70 -3.00 -0.76
N VAL A 41 -2.26 -3.05 -1.96
CA VAL A 41 -3.60 -2.50 -2.24
C VAL A 41 -4.65 -3.28 -1.47
N LYS A 42 -4.64 -4.61 -1.52
CA LYS A 42 -5.57 -5.48 -0.77
C LYS A 42 -5.48 -5.25 0.75
N GLN A 43 -4.28 -5.07 1.29
CA GLN A 43 -4.11 -4.72 2.71
C GLN A 43 -4.78 -3.39 3.04
N SER A 44 -4.67 -2.39 2.16
CA SER A 44 -5.32 -1.08 2.34
C SER A 44 -6.84 -1.17 2.21
N GLU A 45 -7.37 -2.01 1.31
CA GLU A 45 -8.80 -2.31 1.19
C GLU A 45 -9.36 -2.96 2.45
N LEU A 46 -8.66 -3.94 3.00
CA LEU A 46 -9.04 -4.56 4.27
C LEU A 46 -9.02 -3.58 5.44
N ASN A 47 -8.10 -2.60 5.42
CA ASN A 47 -8.09 -1.52 6.42
C ASN A 47 -9.32 -0.62 6.27
N VAL A 48 -9.74 -0.29 5.05
CA VAL A 48 -11.01 0.44 4.80
C VAL A 48 -12.19 -0.36 5.35
N ALA A 49 -12.32 -1.65 5.00
CA ALA A 49 -13.40 -2.51 5.51
C ALA A 49 -13.40 -2.60 7.05
N GLN A 50 -12.24 -2.63 7.68
CA GLN A 50 -12.15 -2.57 9.16
C GLN A 50 -12.69 -1.25 9.72
N ARG A 51 -12.43 -0.11 9.06
CA ARG A 51 -12.99 1.20 9.46
C ARG A 51 -14.48 1.29 9.23
N GLU A 52 -15.02 0.64 8.21
CA GLU A 52 -16.49 0.53 8.00
C GLU A 52 -17.16 -0.22 9.15
N ILE A 53 -16.58 -1.36 9.57
CA ILE A 53 -17.07 -2.09 10.74
C ILE A 53 -17.01 -1.22 12.00
N GLN A 54 -15.94 -0.45 12.17
CA GLN A 54 -15.77 0.45 13.31
C GLN A 54 -16.79 1.60 13.30
N LEU A 55 -17.08 2.16 12.12
CA LEU A 55 -18.15 3.15 11.96
C LEU A 55 -19.51 2.55 12.33
N ASN A 56 -19.83 1.37 11.80
CA ASN A 56 -21.08 0.66 12.14
C ASN A 56 -21.19 0.41 13.66
N THR A 57 -20.10 -0.01 14.31
CA THR A 57 -20.06 -0.18 15.78
C THR A 57 -20.34 1.15 16.50
N SER A 58 -19.75 2.25 16.00
CA SER A 58 -19.98 3.58 16.59
C SER A 58 -21.41 4.06 16.39
N GLU A 59 -22.00 3.84 15.22
CA GLU A 59 -23.40 4.20 14.92
C GLU A 59 -24.37 3.39 15.76
N ASN A 60 -24.09 2.11 16.02
CA ASN A 60 -24.90 1.25 16.87
C ASN A 60 -24.71 1.51 18.38
N SER A 61 -23.79 2.41 18.80
CA SER A 61 -23.58 2.74 20.22
C SER A 61 -24.77 3.43 20.88
N TRP A 62 -25.76 3.88 20.11
CA TRP A 62 -27.06 4.36 20.60
C TRP A 62 -28.00 3.23 21.01
N LEU A 63 -27.80 2.02 20.53
CA LEU A 63 -28.67 0.89 20.85
C LEU A 63 -28.40 0.39 22.27
N PRO A 64 -29.43 -0.14 22.98
CA PRO A 64 -29.18 -0.77 24.25
C PRO A 64 -28.35 -2.03 24.10
N ASN A 65 -27.38 -2.22 24.98
CA ASN A 65 -26.76 -3.53 25.16
C ASN A 65 -27.64 -4.36 26.08
N VAL A 66 -27.76 -5.66 25.77
CA VAL A 66 -28.52 -6.61 26.60
C VAL A 66 -27.60 -7.81 26.86
N SER A 67 -27.50 -8.19 28.13
CA SER A 67 -26.72 -9.35 28.55
C SER A 67 -27.46 -10.19 29.56
N GLY A 68 -27.24 -11.49 29.55
CA GLY A 68 -27.70 -12.41 30.59
C GLY A 68 -26.53 -12.87 31.46
N SER A 69 -26.75 -13.00 32.74
CA SER A 69 -25.75 -13.55 33.66
C SER A 69 -26.38 -14.58 34.62
N VAL A 70 -25.59 -15.57 34.95
CA VAL A 70 -25.85 -16.54 35.98
C VAL A 70 -24.66 -16.51 36.92
N ASN A 71 -24.92 -16.24 38.18
CA ASN A 71 -23.90 -16.16 39.21
C ASN A 71 -24.23 -17.13 40.33
N GLU A 72 -23.26 -17.96 40.71
CA GLU A 72 -23.37 -18.82 41.87
C GLU A 72 -22.36 -18.39 42.93
N SER A 73 -22.85 -18.28 44.15
CA SER A 73 -22.05 -17.89 45.32
C SER A 73 -22.27 -18.93 46.43
N LEU A 74 -21.16 -19.48 46.90
CA LEU A 74 -21.12 -20.37 48.08
C LEU A 74 -20.48 -19.57 49.22
N SER A 75 -21.20 -19.46 50.33
CA SER A 75 -20.70 -18.77 51.50
C SER A 75 -20.69 -19.76 52.70
N PHE A 76 -19.54 -19.81 53.36
CA PHE A 76 -19.29 -20.72 54.48
C PHE A 76 -19.06 -19.90 55.75
N GLY A 77 -19.63 -20.34 56.87
CA GLY A 77 -19.40 -19.71 58.16
C GLY A 77 -20.64 -19.05 58.79
N ARG A 78 -20.40 -17.96 59.49
CA ARG A 78 -21.47 -17.26 60.24
C ARG A 78 -22.13 -16.20 59.40
N GLY A 79 -23.43 -16.38 59.15
CA GLY A 79 -24.26 -15.44 58.38
C GLY A 79 -25.45 -14.89 59.17
N LEU A 80 -26.01 -13.76 58.67
CA LEU A 80 -27.22 -13.16 59.23
C LEU A 80 -28.44 -13.93 58.71
N THR A 81 -29.34 -14.30 59.62
CA THR A 81 -30.64 -14.93 59.32
C THR A 81 -31.71 -13.90 59.07
N ALA A 82 -32.91 -14.33 58.56
CA ALA A 82 -34.07 -13.47 58.36
C ALA A 82 -34.56 -12.79 59.68
N ASP A 83 -34.29 -13.38 60.80
CA ASP A 83 -34.66 -12.86 62.15
C ASP A 83 -33.58 -11.93 62.72
N ASN A 84 -32.68 -11.41 61.91
CA ASN A 84 -31.54 -10.55 62.31
C ASN A 84 -30.62 -11.19 63.38
N THR A 85 -30.57 -12.51 63.48
CA THR A 85 -29.64 -13.23 64.37
C THR A 85 -28.50 -13.84 63.56
N TYR A 86 -27.32 -13.94 64.17
CA TYR A 86 -26.15 -14.57 63.53
C TYR A 86 -26.12 -16.07 63.85
N THR A 87 -26.14 -16.90 62.83
CA THR A 87 -25.95 -18.35 62.99
C THR A 87 -24.89 -18.86 62.02
N SER A 88 -24.27 -19.99 62.37
CA SER A 88 -23.33 -20.68 61.46
C SER A 88 -24.15 -21.48 60.45
N ALA A 89 -24.09 -21.08 59.21
CA ALA A 89 -24.77 -21.73 58.11
C ALA A 89 -23.99 -21.58 56.81
N ASN A 90 -23.87 -22.66 56.05
CA ASN A 90 -23.41 -22.59 54.71
C ASN A 90 -24.59 -22.23 53.79
N THR A 91 -24.38 -21.26 52.90
CA THR A 91 -25.42 -20.78 51.98
C THR A 91 -24.95 -20.91 50.55
N THR A 92 -25.82 -21.32 49.67
CA THR A 92 -25.67 -21.29 48.23
C THR A 92 -26.68 -20.32 47.66
N SER A 93 -26.23 -19.38 46.83
CA SER A 93 -27.13 -18.44 46.14
C SER A 93 -26.80 -18.48 44.65
N THR A 94 -27.77 -18.86 43.84
CA THR A 94 -27.68 -18.81 42.40
C THR A 94 -28.56 -17.68 41.86
N GLY A 95 -27.94 -16.64 41.31
CA GLY A 95 -28.67 -15.50 40.72
C GLY A 95 -28.77 -15.62 39.20
N PHE A 96 -29.93 -15.34 38.68
CA PHE A 96 -30.21 -15.27 37.24
C PHE A 96 -30.62 -13.84 36.92
N SER A 97 -29.99 -13.23 35.90
CA SER A 97 -30.43 -11.89 35.48
C SER A 97 -30.29 -11.71 33.97
N ILE A 98 -31.19 -10.96 33.40
CA ILE A 98 -31.12 -10.40 32.07
C ILE A 98 -31.28 -8.89 32.26
N GLY A 99 -30.27 -8.15 31.82
CA GLY A 99 -30.26 -6.71 31.94
C GLY A 99 -29.61 -6.02 30.78
N GLY A 100 -29.94 -4.76 30.64
CA GLY A 100 -29.34 -3.96 29.60
C GLY A 100 -29.38 -2.47 29.92
N GLY A 101 -28.69 -1.70 29.11
CA GLY A 101 -28.69 -0.26 29.30
C GLY A 101 -28.25 0.46 28.03
N MET A 102 -28.56 1.75 28.00
CA MET A 102 -28.19 2.65 26.93
C MET A 102 -27.88 4.04 27.47
N ASN A 103 -27.01 4.75 26.80
CA ASN A 103 -26.71 6.13 27.09
C ASN A 103 -27.80 7.01 26.45
N LEU A 104 -28.55 7.78 27.26
CA LEU A 104 -29.49 8.76 26.76
C LEU A 104 -28.80 10.09 26.42
N PHE A 105 -27.78 10.45 27.20
CA PHE A 105 -26.99 11.66 27.01
C PHE A 105 -25.59 11.47 27.63
N ASP A 106 -24.56 11.89 26.91
CA ASP A 106 -23.16 11.76 27.32
C ASP A 106 -22.33 13.02 27.01
N GLY A 107 -22.98 14.19 27.09
CA GLY A 107 -22.31 15.45 26.76
C GLY A 107 -21.99 15.60 25.26
N LEU A 108 -22.68 14.88 24.37
CA LEU A 108 -22.45 14.80 22.92
C LEU A 108 -21.17 14.01 22.54
N ALA A 109 -20.67 13.15 23.43
CA ALA A 109 -19.53 12.28 23.10
C ALA A 109 -19.88 11.29 21.97
N THR A 110 -21.04 10.60 22.07
CA THR A 110 -21.48 9.62 21.05
C THR A 110 -21.60 10.21 19.65
N PRO A 111 -22.32 11.32 19.37
CA PRO A 111 -22.36 11.89 18.01
C PRO A 111 -21.01 12.36 17.50
N ASN A 112 -20.12 12.87 18.37
CA ASN A 112 -18.76 13.20 17.95
C ASN A 112 -17.90 11.98 17.69
N ASN A 113 -18.09 10.86 18.43
CA ASN A 113 -17.43 9.57 18.14
C ASN A 113 -17.88 9.01 16.78
N ILE A 114 -19.15 9.07 16.45
CA ILE A 114 -19.67 8.66 15.14
C ILE A 114 -19.05 9.53 14.04
N ALA A 115 -19.01 10.85 14.22
CA ALA A 115 -18.40 11.77 13.28
C ALA A 115 -16.90 11.51 13.12
N LEU A 116 -16.18 11.20 14.21
CA LEU A 116 -14.77 10.82 14.18
C LEU A 116 -14.56 9.50 13.41
N SER A 117 -15.38 8.49 13.69
CA SER A 117 -15.29 7.19 12.99
C SER A 117 -15.56 7.34 11.48
N ARG A 118 -16.47 8.23 11.08
CA ARG A 118 -16.72 8.55 9.67
C ARG A 118 -15.52 9.24 9.01
N LEU A 119 -14.88 10.19 9.70
CA LEU A 119 -13.67 10.83 9.22
C LEU A 119 -12.48 9.83 9.15
N ASN A 120 -12.40 8.89 10.09
CA ASN A 120 -11.38 7.84 10.05
C ASN A 120 -11.57 6.89 8.85
N LEU A 121 -12.81 6.58 8.47
CA LEU A 121 -13.12 5.83 7.27
C LEU A 121 -12.73 6.63 6.01
N GLU A 122 -13.08 7.91 5.96
CA GLU A 122 -12.72 8.79 4.83
C GLU A 122 -11.19 8.93 4.69
N ALA A 123 -10.47 9.04 5.81
CA ALA A 123 -9.00 9.07 5.80
C ALA A 123 -8.41 7.74 5.29
N ALA A 124 -8.94 6.59 5.73
CA ALA A 124 -8.49 5.29 5.26
C ALA A 124 -8.76 5.08 3.76
N THR A 125 -9.87 5.62 3.24
CA THR A 125 -10.16 5.62 1.80
C THR A 125 -9.14 6.47 1.03
N ALA A 126 -8.75 7.62 1.57
CA ALA A 126 -7.69 8.43 0.97
C ALA A 126 -6.30 7.74 1.03
N ASP A 127 -6.01 6.99 2.11
CA ASP A 127 -4.79 6.17 2.21
C ASP A 127 -4.79 5.03 1.18
N LEU A 128 -5.95 4.41 0.90
CA LEU A 128 -6.09 3.42 -0.16
C LEU A 128 -5.77 4.01 -1.54
N GLU A 129 -6.31 5.19 -1.86
CA GLU A 129 -5.98 5.87 -3.12
C GLU A 129 -4.49 6.25 -3.21
N ARG A 130 -3.87 6.64 -2.09
CA ARG A 130 -2.42 6.83 -2.03
C ARG A 130 -1.66 5.53 -2.32
N ALA A 131 -2.06 4.41 -1.71
CA ALA A 131 -1.41 3.12 -1.96
C ALA A 131 -1.54 2.70 -3.43
N LYS A 132 -2.70 2.95 -4.06
CA LYS A 132 -2.89 2.72 -5.49
C LYS A 132 -1.98 3.61 -6.35
N ASP A 133 -1.81 4.89 -5.99
CA ASP A 133 -0.90 5.80 -6.68
C ASP A 133 0.55 5.33 -6.56
N ASP A 134 0.99 4.91 -5.38
CA ASP A 134 2.33 4.39 -5.14
C ASP A 134 2.61 3.13 -6.00
N ILE A 135 1.63 2.22 -6.12
CA ILE A 135 1.72 1.02 -6.98
C ILE A 135 1.73 1.40 -8.46
N ARG A 136 0.90 2.37 -8.91
CA ARG A 136 0.93 2.86 -10.31
C ARG A 136 2.31 3.35 -10.70
N VAL A 137 2.94 4.15 -9.84
CA VAL A 137 4.30 4.67 -10.09
C VAL A 137 5.35 3.56 -10.08
N ALA A 138 5.24 2.59 -9.15
CA ALA A 138 6.16 1.47 -9.07
C ALA A 138 6.08 0.56 -10.32
N VAL A 139 4.88 0.21 -10.75
CA VAL A 139 4.64 -0.61 -11.95
C VAL A 139 5.12 0.11 -13.22
N ALA A 140 4.80 1.39 -13.38
CA ALA A 140 5.24 2.16 -14.55
C ALA A 140 6.78 2.25 -14.60
N ARG A 141 7.44 2.45 -13.47
CA ARG A 141 8.91 2.47 -13.39
C ARG A 141 9.52 1.12 -13.78
N ALA A 142 8.96 0.03 -13.24
CA ALA A 142 9.43 -1.32 -13.55
C ALA A 142 9.20 -1.67 -15.02
N TYR A 143 8.05 -1.27 -15.59
CA TYR A 143 7.73 -1.47 -17.01
C TYR A 143 8.72 -0.74 -17.93
N VAL A 144 9.04 0.53 -17.62
CA VAL A 144 10.04 1.33 -18.35
C VAL A 144 11.42 0.71 -18.22
N GLN A 145 11.78 0.16 -17.06
CA GLN A 145 13.04 -0.57 -16.87
C GLN A 145 13.12 -1.80 -17.77
N VAL A 146 12.07 -2.57 -17.90
CA VAL A 146 12.02 -3.73 -18.80
C VAL A 146 12.18 -3.29 -20.27
N LEU A 147 11.53 -2.20 -20.68
CA LEU A 147 11.69 -1.64 -22.04
C LEU A 147 13.16 -1.25 -22.31
N TYR A 148 13.78 -0.56 -21.36
CA TYR A 148 15.20 -0.22 -21.44
C TYR A 148 16.09 -1.46 -21.59
N ASP A 149 15.88 -2.50 -20.78
CA ASP A 149 16.68 -3.71 -20.81
C ASP A 149 16.48 -4.51 -22.11
N TYR A 150 15.29 -4.49 -22.71
CA TYR A 150 15.07 -5.04 -24.05
C TYR A 150 15.94 -4.35 -25.10
N GLU A 151 16.00 -3.03 -25.11
CA GLU A 151 16.82 -2.28 -26.05
C GLU A 151 18.33 -2.56 -25.85
N ILE A 152 18.77 -2.69 -24.60
CA ILE A 152 20.18 -3.03 -24.30
C ILE A 152 20.53 -4.44 -24.80
N VAL A 153 19.62 -5.40 -24.67
CA VAL A 153 19.80 -6.75 -25.26
C VAL A 153 19.91 -6.66 -26.77
N ASP A 154 19.06 -5.87 -27.43
CA ASP A 154 19.11 -5.70 -28.89
C ASP A 154 20.39 -5.02 -29.36
N VAL A 155 20.90 -4.03 -28.62
CA VAL A 155 22.20 -3.39 -28.90
C VAL A 155 23.33 -4.42 -28.74
N ALA A 156 23.31 -5.22 -27.66
CA ALA A 156 24.36 -6.25 -27.45
C ALA A 156 24.31 -7.38 -28.52
N ARG A 157 23.14 -7.76 -28.99
CA ARG A 157 23.00 -8.76 -30.09
C ARG A 157 23.54 -8.24 -31.40
N LYS A 158 23.20 -7.01 -31.79
CA LYS A 158 23.77 -6.37 -32.98
C LYS A 158 25.29 -6.28 -32.90
N GLN A 159 25.83 -6.02 -31.72
CA GLN A 159 27.29 -6.00 -31.52
C GLN A 159 27.94 -7.37 -31.79
N ILE A 160 27.33 -8.47 -31.32
CA ILE A 160 27.84 -9.83 -31.60
C ILE A 160 27.78 -10.13 -33.09
N GLU A 161 26.71 -9.76 -33.79
CA GLU A 161 26.59 -9.93 -35.24
C GLU A 161 27.71 -9.22 -35.98
N LEU A 162 28.06 -7.99 -35.60
CA LEU A 162 29.18 -7.23 -36.14
C LEU A 162 30.55 -7.92 -35.86
N ASP A 163 30.71 -8.41 -34.62
CA ASP A 163 31.93 -9.10 -34.22
C ASP A 163 32.10 -10.44 -34.96
N ASP A 164 31.03 -11.21 -35.12
CA ASP A 164 31.05 -12.48 -35.88
C ASP A 164 31.41 -12.24 -37.36
N ALA A 165 30.82 -11.22 -37.97
CA ALA A 165 31.16 -10.83 -39.35
C ALA A 165 32.64 -10.42 -39.49
N GLN A 166 33.16 -9.68 -38.49
CA GLN A 166 34.57 -9.24 -38.48
C GLN A 166 35.56 -10.41 -38.25
N VAL A 167 35.21 -11.35 -37.36
CA VAL A 167 36.03 -12.58 -37.16
C VAL A 167 36.10 -13.38 -38.46
N ALA A 168 34.95 -13.64 -39.10
CA ALA A 168 34.90 -14.40 -40.37
C ALA A 168 35.72 -13.73 -41.46
N ARG A 169 35.67 -12.39 -41.57
CA ARG A 169 36.49 -11.61 -42.51
C ARG A 169 38.00 -11.75 -42.24
N LEU A 170 38.41 -11.59 -40.97
CA LEU A 170 39.83 -11.71 -40.62
C LEU A 170 40.37 -13.12 -40.80
N GLU A 171 39.59 -14.16 -40.52
CA GLU A 171 39.96 -15.55 -40.78
C GLU A 171 40.18 -15.80 -42.30
N ALA A 172 39.29 -15.28 -43.13
CA ALA A 172 39.47 -15.38 -44.61
C ALA A 172 40.71 -14.65 -45.10
N LEU A 173 41.04 -13.47 -44.56
CA LEU A 173 42.24 -12.72 -44.89
C LEU A 173 43.50 -13.42 -44.37
N ALA A 174 43.49 -13.98 -43.18
CA ALA A 174 44.59 -14.75 -42.62
C ALA A 174 44.89 -16.02 -43.42
N ALA A 175 43.87 -16.73 -43.90
CA ALA A 175 44.01 -17.89 -44.76
C ALA A 175 44.73 -17.57 -46.10
N THR A 176 44.64 -16.32 -46.56
CA THR A 176 45.33 -15.83 -47.77
C THR A 176 46.64 -15.10 -47.47
N GLY A 177 47.11 -15.08 -46.21
CA GLY A 177 48.33 -14.40 -45.75
C GLY A 177 48.19 -12.86 -45.70
N LYS A 178 46.99 -12.28 -45.81
CA LYS A 178 46.75 -10.84 -45.86
C LYS A 178 46.43 -10.22 -44.47
N ALA A 179 46.24 -11.02 -43.44
CA ALA A 179 46.07 -10.59 -42.05
C ALA A 179 46.96 -11.42 -41.12
N ALA A 180 47.38 -10.84 -40.00
CA ALA A 180 48.16 -11.55 -38.99
C ALA A 180 47.26 -12.43 -38.12
N GLN A 181 47.71 -13.62 -37.75
CA GLN A 181 47.00 -14.51 -36.84
C GLN A 181 46.71 -13.87 -35.46
N ALA A 182 47.58 -12.91 -35.07
CA ALA A 182 47.37 -12.12 -33.85
C ALA A 182 46.09 -11.26 -33.90
N GLU A 183 45.78 -10.66 -35.06
CA GLU A 183 44.55 -9.86 -35.26
C GLU A 183 43.28 -10.72 -35.16
N VAL A 184 43.34 -11.95 -35.75
CA VAL A 184 42.24 -12.92 -35.60
C VAL A 184 42.01 -13.28 -34.14
N SER A 185 43.09 -13.57 -33.40
CA SER A 185 42.99 -13.91 -31.98
C SER A 185 42.46 -12.75 -31.14
N GLN A 186 42.90 -11.52 -31.42
CA GLN A 186 42.38 -10.31 -30.75
C GLN A 186 40.89 -10.08 -31.01
N GLN A 187 40.45 -10.26 -32.26
CA GLN A 187 39.02 -10.10 -32.59
C GLN A 187 38.16 -11.21 -31.98
N LYS A 188 38.67 -12.45 -31.92
CA LYS A 188 37.98 -13.53 -31.17
C LYS A 188 37.86 -13.23 -29.69
N ALA A 189 38.87 -12.64 -29.07
CA ALA A 189 38.82 -12.20 -27.68
C ALA A 189 37.75 -11.08 -27.48
N SER A 190 37.71 -10.11 -28.41
CA SER A 190 36.72 -9.03 -28.42
C SER A 190 35.30 -9.58 -28.56
N ARG A 191 35.08 -10.51 -29.50
CA ARG A 191 33.78 -11.19 -29.67
C ARG A 191 33.35 -11.96 -28.42
N ALA A 192 34.29 -12.65 -27.76
CA ALA A 192 34.00 -13.33 -26.50
C ALA A 192 33.57 -12.36 -25.40
N GLN A 193 34.19 -11.17 -25.30
CA GLN A 193 33.84 -10.12 -24.39
C GLN A 193 32.43 -9.57 -24.68
N SER A 194 32.06 -9.38 -25.96
CA SER A 194 30.70 -9.01 -26.36
C SER A 194 29.68 -10.08 -25.96
N GLY A 195 30.06 -11.37 -26.01
CA GLY A 195 29.26 -12.46 -25.51
C GLY A 195 28.96 -12.35 -24.00
N VAL A 196 29.96 -11.98 -23.20
CA VAL A 196 29.75 -11.71 -21.75
C VAL A 196 28.80 -10.57 -21.56
N THR A 197 28.92 -9.49 -22.34
CA THR A 197 27.98 -8.33 -22.27
C THR A 197 26.55 -8.72 -22.61
N LEU A 198 26.34 -9.56 -23.62
CA LEU A 198 25.02 -10.06 -23.98
C LEU A 198 24.39 -10.88 -22.83
N VAL A 199 25.15 -11.83 -22.27
CA VAL A 199 24.70 -12.66 -21.15
C VAL A 199 24.28 -11.77 -19.96
N GLN A 200 25.09 -10.73 -19.68
CA GLN A 200 24.77 -9.77 -18.62
C GLN A 200 23.47 -8.99 -18.93
N ALA A 201 23.31 -8.51 -20.16
CA ALA A 201 22.08 -7.79 -20.58
C ALA A 201 20.83 -8.70 -20.51
N GLU A 202 20.93 -9.95 -20.99
CA GLU A 202 19.82 -10.92 -20.90
C GLU A 202 19.50 -11.29 -19.47
N ASN A 203 20.47 -11.34 -18.57
CA ASN A 203 20.23 -11.55 -17.15
C ASN A 203 19.54 -10.35 -16.51
N ASN A 204 19.96 -9.12 -16.83
CA ASN A 204 19.32 -7.89 -16.32
C ASN A 204 17.86 -7.83 -16.77
N LEU A 205 17.58 -8.10 -18.05
CA LEU A 205 16.21 -8.18 -18.57
C LEU A 205 15.37 -9.22 -17.82
N ARG A 206 15.94 -10.39 -17.53
CA ARG A 206 15.23 -11.43 -16.78
C ARG A 206 14.90 -10.97 -15.35
N LEU A 207 15.83 -10.28 -14.69
CA LEU A 207 15.59 -9.71 -13.36
C LEU A 207 14.54 -8.61 -13.40
N ALA A 208 14.58 -7.71 -14.38
CA ALA A 208 13.57 -6.66 -14.53
C ALA A 208 12.16 -7.23 -14.79
N LEU A 209 12.05 -8.29 -15.60
CA LEU A 209 10.78 -9.02 -15.80
C LEU A 209 10.31 -9.70 -14.51
N LEU A 210 11.23 -10.23 -13.71
CA LEU A 210 10.91 -10.82 -12.41
C LEU A 210 10.39 -9.75 -11.44
N ASP A 211 11.05 -8.60 -11.36
CA ASP A 211 10.65 -7.49 -10.48
C ASP A 211 9.28 -6.94 -10.86
N LEU A 212 9.03 -6.77 -12.17
CA LEU A 212 7.71 -6.37 -12.66
C LEU A 212 6.66 -7.45 -12.35
N GLY A 213 6.96 -8.73 -12.62
CA GLY A 213 6.07 -9.86 -12.32
C GLY A 213 5.74 -9.95 -10.83
N GLN A 214 6.68 -9.62 -9.94
CA GLN A 214 6.44 -9.57 -8.49
C GLN A 214 5.47 -8.44 -8.10
N LEU A 215 5.59 -7.25 -8.72
CA LEU A 215 4.63 -6.16 -8.49
C LEU A 215 3.20 -6.52 -8.96
N LEU A 216 3.11 -7.40 -9.97
CA LEU A 216 1.86 -7.94 -10.48
C LEU A 216 1.36 -9.17 -9.70
N GLU A 217 2.11 -9.62 -8.66
CA GLU A 217 1.81 -10.82 -7.87
C GLU A 217 1.72 -12.11 -8.70
N PHE A 218 2.50 -12.20 -9.79
CA PHE A 218 2.58 -13.44 -10.55
C PHE A 218 3.36 -14.51 -9.77
N SER A 219 2.82 -15.71 -9.70
CA SER A 219 3.48 -16.84 -9.04
C SER A 219 4.73 -17.32 -9.81
N SER A 220 4.81 -17.05 -11.11
CA SER A 220 5.96 -17.29 -11.96
C SER A 220 5.98 -16.23 -13.06
N SER A 221 7.14 -15.68 -13.36
CA SER A 221 7.36 -14.80 -14.52
C SER A 221 7.71 -15.57 -15.80
N GLU A 222 7.68 -16.89 -15.77
CA GLU A 222 8.02 -17.74 -16.94
C GLU A 222 6.96 -17.55 -18.02
N GLY A 223 7.40 -17.13 -19.20
CA GLY A 223 6.54 -16.81 -20.34
C GLY A 223 5.92 -15.40 -20.30
N PHE A 224 6.15 -14.62 -19.23
CA PHE A 224 5.71 -13.23 -19.15
C PHE A 224 6.54 -12.34 -20.07
N SER A 225 5.86 -11.51 -20.85
CA SER A 225 6.48 -10.52 -21.75
C SER A 225 5.62 -9.27 -21.79
N ILE A 226 6.24 -8.14 -22.13
CA ILE A 226 5.53 -6.86 -22.29
C ILE A 226 5.55 -6.41 -23.74
N GLU A 227 4.55 -5.58 -24.09
CA GLU A 227 4.51 -4.91 -25.38
C GLU A 227 5.63 -3.87 -25.46
N ARG A 228 6.26 -3.79 -26.65
CA ARG A 228 7.34 -2.83 -26.94
C ARG A 228 6.80 -1.72 -27.85
N PRO A 229 6.19 -0.66 -27.27
CA PRO A 229 5.65 0.42 -28.08
C PRO A 229 6.77 1.18 -28.79
N THR A 230 6.48 1.70 -29.97
CA THR A 230 7.42 2.62 -30.62
C THR A 230 7.37 3.93 -29.89
N VAL A 231 8.41 4.23 -29.10
CA VAL A 231 8.52 5.44 -28.32
C VAL A 231 8.90 6.61 -29.23
N GLN A 232 8.01 7.58 -29.35
CA GLN A 232 8.33 8.89 -29.92
C GLN A 232 8.55 9.89 -28.76
N VAL A 233 9.75 10.41 -28.67
CA VAL A 233 10.08 11.41 -27.65
C VAL A 233 9.73 12.79 -28.19
N GLU A 234 8.66 13.36 -27.64
CA GLU A 234 8.30 14.74 -27.90
C GLU A 234 8.99 15.66 -26.87
N GLU A 235 9.45 16.83 -27.32
CA GLU A 235 9.93 17.86 -26.38
C GLU A 235 8.73 18.43 -25.61
N ILE A 236 8.65 18.11 -24.33
CA ILE A 236 7.58 18.57 -23.43
C ILE A 236 8.05 19.84 -22.72
N LEU A 237 7.28 20.91 -22.84
CA LEU A 237 7.55 22.13 -22.08
C LEU A 237 7.21 21.88 -20.61
N LEU A 238 8.24 21.80 -19.76
CA LEU A 238 8.06 21.54 -18.33
C LEU A 238 7.58 22.83 -17.63
N ASP A 239 6.42 22.75 -16.97
CA ASP A 239 5.93 23.80 -16.08
C ASP A 239 6.80 23.92 -14.83
N MET A 240 6.84 25.11 -14.22
CA MET A 240 7.60 25.33 -12.97
C MET A 240 7.05 24.51 -11.80
N PRO A 241 7.91 24.03 -10.87
CA PRO A 241 7.50 23.18 -9.75
C PRO A 241 6.40 23.78 -8.89
N GLU A 242 6.39 25.10 -8.71
CA GLU A 242 5.40 25.83 -7.92
C GLU A 242 3.99 25.70 -8.51
N ARG A 243 3.88 25.72 -9.83
CA ARG A 243 2.60 25.56 -10.53
C ARG A 243 2.10 24.11 -10.42
N ILE A 244 2.99 23.15 -10.65
CA ILE A 244 2.67 21.73 -10.50
C ILE A 244 2.20 21.44 -9.07
N TYR A 245 2.87 22.01 -8.07
CA TYR A 245 2.49 21.87 -6.66
C TYR A 245 1.12 22.49 -6.37
N ALA A 246 0.84 23.68 -6.90
CA ALA A 246 -0.47 24.34 -6.71
C ALA A 246 -1.63 23.48 -7.26
N ASP A 247 -1.42 22.81 -8.40
CA ASP A 247 -2.39 21.88 -8.98
C ASP A 247 -2.50 20.59 -8.15
N ALA A 248 -1.36 20.07 -7.64
CA ALA A 248 -1.26 18.81 -6.96
C ALA A 248 -1.80 18.82 -5.52
N VAL A 249 -1.60 19.88 -4.76
CA VAL A 249 -1.84 19.93 -3.31
C VAL A 249 -3.31 19.66 -2.94
N GLY A 250 -4.26 20.07 -3.80
CA GLY A 250 -5.70 19.84 -3.58
C GLY A 250 -6.21 18.48 -4.04
N VAL A 251 -5.42 17.75 -4.84
CA VAL A 251 -5.84 16.49 -5.49
C VAL A 251 -5.15 15.29 -4.88
N ARG A 252 -3.92 15.45 -4.38
CA ARG A 252 -3.12 14.32 -3.91
C ARG A 252 -3.68 13.65 -2.66
N PRO A 253 -3.92 12.31 -2.71
CA PRO A 253 -4.53 11.56 -1.62
C PRO A 253 -3.75 11.64 -0.31
N ALA A 254 -2.41 11.72 -0.37
CA ALA A 254 -1.56 11.82 0.81
C ALA A 254 -1.82 13.08 1.64
N VAL A 255 -2.01 14.25 0.99
CA VAL A 255 -2.34 15.51 1.68
C VAL A 255 -3.78 15.48 2.18
N ARG A 256 -4.71 14.99 1.34
CA ARG A 256 -6.12 14.86 1.69
C ARG A 256 -6.34 13.99 2.92
N ALA A 257 -5.63 12.86 3.05
CA ALA A 257 -5.70 12.00 4.22
C ALA A 257 -5.34 12.76 5.51
N GLU A 258 -4.28 13.57 5.50
CA GLU A 258 -3.86 14.35 6.67
C GLU A 258 -4.83 15.49 6.98
N GLU A 259 -5.44 16.13 5.97
CA GLU A 259 -6.50 17.14 6.18
C GLU A 259 -7.74 16.53 6.85
N ILE A 260 -8.14 15.33 6.45
CA ILE A 260 -9.25 14.62 7.06
C ILE A 260 -8.91 14.22 8.49
N ARG A 261 -7.69 13.74 8.76
CA ARG A 261 -7.22 13.43 10.12
C ARG A 261 -7.23 14.66 11.02
N LEU A 262 -6.83 15.82 10.50
CA LEU A 262 -6.89 17.08 11.23
C LEU A 262 -8.34 17.44 11.62
N LYS A 263 -9.31 17.27 10.71
CA LYS A 263 -10.74 17.41 11.06
C LYS A 263 -11.18 16.39 12.11
N GLY A 264 -10.59 15.19 12.12
CA GLY A 264 -10.82 14.16 13.14
C GLY A 264 -10.37 14.59 14.53
N THR A 265 -9.25 15.30 14.64
CA THR A 265 -8.75 15.80 15.94
C THR A 265 -9.68 16.86 16.56
N ASP A 266 -10.41 17.66 15.75
CA ASP A 266 -11.46 18.54 16.26
C ASP A 266 -12.57 17.75 16.95
N LYS A 267 -12.98 16.60 16.36
CA LYS A 267 -13.98 15.72 16.98
C LYS A 267 -13.44 15.08 18.27
N SER A 268 -12.18 14.66 18.26
CA SER A 268 -11.49 14.13 19.44
C SER A 268 -11.43 15.15 20.59
N LEU A 269 -11.18 16.42 20.27
CA LEU A 269 -11.22 17.50 21.24
C LEU A 269 -12.65 17.69 21.84
N LYS A 270 -13.68 17.65 21.00
CA LYS A 270 -15.08 17.74 21.44
C LYS A 270 -15.48 16.55 22.32
N ILE A 271 -14.99 15.35 22.00
CA ILE A 271 -15.19 14.15 22.84
C ILE A 271 -14.53 14.34 24.23
N ALA A 272 -13.30 14.85 24.26
CA ALA A 272 -12.64 15.13 25.53
C ALA A 272 -13.37 16.21 26.35
N GLN A 273 -13.95 17.22 25.69
CA GLN A 273 -14.77 18.25 26.33
C GLN A 273 -16.11 17.72 26.86
N ALA A 274 -16.67 16.70 26.17
CA ALA A 274 -17.91 16.05 26.57
C ALA A 274 -17.86 15.53 28.02
N ALA A 275 -16.68 15.08 28.47
CA ALA A 275 -16.47 14.61 29.84
C ALA A 275 -16.65 15.69 30.94
N GLN A 276 -16.88 16.95 30.58
CA GLN A 276 -17.25 18.03 31.52
C GLN A 276 -18.76 18.10 31.78
N TYR A 277 -19.56 17.50 30.94
CA TYR A 277 -21.01 17.55 31.02
C TYR A 277 -21.55 16.34 31.79
N PRO A 278 -22.78 16.46 32.37
CA PRO A 278 -23.49 15.33 32.94
C PRO A 278 -23.72 14.23 31.92
N SER A 279 -23.72 12.97 32.36
CA SER A 279 -24.18 11.84 31.56
C SER A 279 -25.46 11.24 32.12
N LEU A 280 -26.36 10.79 31.26
CA LEU A 280 -27.66 10.20 31.59
C LEU A 280 -27.75 8.81 31.00
N ASN A 281 -27.92 7.81 31.85
CA ASN A 281 -28.01 6.42 31.45
C ASN A 281 -29.36 5.83 31.81
N LEU A 282 -29.95 5.08 30.89
CA LEU A 282 -31.12 4.23 31.13
C LEU A 282 -30.63 2.80 31.32
N SER A 283 -31.12 2.14 32.37
CA SER A 283 -30.88 0.72 32.62
C SER A 283 -32.19 0.02 32.94
N GLY A 284 -32.28 -1.24 32.61
CA GLY A 284 -33.46 -2.05 32.94
C GLY A 284 -33.12 -3.53 32.84
N GLY A 285 -33.90 -4.32 33.53
CA GLY A 285 -33.68 -5.77 33.52
C GLY A 285 -34.70 -6.53 34.37
N VAL A 286 -34.51 -7.82 34.35
CA VAL A 286 -35.24 -8.77 35.18
C VAL A 286 -34.24 -9.68 35.86
N GLY A 287 -34.49 -10.03 37.09
CA GLY A 287 -33.68 -10.96 37.84
C GLY A 287 -34.49 -11.89 38.70
N SER A 288 -33.90 -12.99 39.08
CA SER A 288 -34.43 -13.88 40.10
C SER A 288 -33.23 -14.63 40.74
N ASN A 289 -33.47 -15.14 41.94
CA ASN A 289 -32.43 -15.91 42.62
C ASN A 289 -33.02 -17.14 43.30
N TYR A 290 -32.20 -18.17 43.37
CA TYR A 290 -32.39 -19.38 44.15
C TYR A 290 -31.40 -19.39 45.30
N TYR A 291 -31.92 -19.62 46.52
CA TYR A 291 -31.14 -19.57 47.74
C TYR A 291 -31.36 -20.85 48.54
N THR A 292 -30.28 -21.49 49.01
CA THR A 292 -30.33 -22.58 49.94
C THR A 292 -29.39 -22.32 51.14
N THR A 293 -29.81 -22.86 52.30
CA THR A 293 -28.98 -22.79 53.52
C THR A 293 -28.90 -24.13 54.21
N SER A 294 -27.79 -24.44 54.83
CA SER A 294 -27.62 -25.64 55.64
C SER A 294 -28.34 -25.56 57.00
N ASN A 295 -28.94 -24.45 57.34
CA ASN A 295 -29.69 -24.28 58.59
C ASN A 295 -31.09 -24.89 58.48
N ALA A 296 -31.30 -26.06 59.16
CA ALA A 296 -32.54 -26.83 59.11
C ALA A 296 -33.78 -26.10 59.79
N ALA A 297 -33.56 -25.01 60.52
CA ALA A 297 -34.64 -24.25 61.15
C ALA A 297 -35.50 -23.46 60.14
N TYR A 298 -35.04 -23.34 58.86
CA TYR A 298 -35.74 -22.59 57.84
C TYR A 298 -36.13 -23.55 56.70
N PRO A 299 -37.41 -23.92 56.55
CA PRO A 299 -37.89 -24.71 55.41
C PRO A 299 -37.62 -23.91 54.11
N GLN A 300 -37.01 -24.56 53.16
CA GLN A 300 -36.66 -23.93 51.89
C GLN A 300 -37.69 -24.26 50.83
N ASP A 301 -38.08 -23.23 50.11
CA ASP A 301 -38.96 -23.38 48.96
C ASP A 301 -38.26 -24.12 47.81
N THR A 302 -39.04 -24.76 46.95
CA THR A 302 -38.52 -25.43 45.78
C THR A 302 -37.87 -24.41 44.82
N PHE A 303 -36.96 -24.87 43.96
CA PHE A 303 -36.30 -24.05 42.98
C PHE A 303 -37.27 -23.20 42.17
N TRP A 304 -38.32 -23.78 41.63
CA TRP A 304 -39.27 -23.08 40.79
C TRP A 304 -40.14 -22.07 41.57
N ASN A 305 -40.49 -22.35 42.79
CA ASN A 305 -41.21 -21.42 43.65
C ASN A 305 -40.33 -20.22 43.99
N GLN A 306 -39.11 -20.43 44.36
CA GLN A 306 -38.18 -19.35 44.63
C GLN A 306 -37.97 -18.45 43.39
N LEU A 307 -37.72 -19.07 42.21
CA LEU A 307 -37.57 -18.27 40.98
C LEU A 307 -38.80 -17.42 40.67
N SER A 308 -39.99 -17.92 40.89
CA SER A 308 -41.20 -17.15 40.63
C SER A 308 -41.48 -16.08 41.69
N HIS A 309 -41.22 -16.35 42.96
CA HIS A 309 -41.41 -15.40 44.06
C HIS A 309 -40.34 -14.31 44.09
N ASN A 310 -39.12 -14.63 43.71
CA ASN A 310 -37.98 -13.72 43.70
C ASN A 310 -37.84 -12.97 42.36
N PHE A 311 -38.77 -13.15 41.43
CA PHE A 311 -38.79 -12.43 40.17
C PHE A 311 -38.91 -10.94 40.37
N SER A 312 -37.89 -10.19 39.93
CA SER A 312 -37.72 -8.78 40.22
C SER A 312 -37.37 -8.00 38.94
N PRO A 313 -38.34 -7.40 38.26
CA PRO A 313 -38.07 -6.44 37.18
C PRO A 313 -37.69 -5.09 37.76
N TYR A 314 -36.77 -4.40 37.06
CA TYR A 314 -36.41 -3.02 37.38
C TYR A 314 -36.19 -2.19 36.10
N ILE A 315 -36.43 -0.91 36.23
CA ILE A 315 -36.04 0.13 35.28
C ILE A 315 -35.51 1.33 36.07
N GLY A 316 -34.43 1.90 35.62
CA GLY A 316 -33.78 3.00 36.30
C GLY A 316 -33.14 3.97 35.35
N VAL A 317 -33.14 5.23 35.72
CA VAL A 317 -32.41 6.31 35.07
C VAL A 317 -31.39 6.83 36.07
N SER A 318 -30.13 6.87 35.64
CA SER A 318 -29.04 7.43 36.48
C SER A 318 -28.40 8.61 35.79
N MET A 319 -28.15 9.68 36.54
CA MET A 319 -27.41 10.86 36.10
C MET A 319 -26.08 10.93 36.85
N ASN A 320 -24.98 11.01 36.11
CA ASN A 320 -23.69 11.24 36.72
C ASN A 320 -23.20 12.64 36.36
N ILE A 321 -22.92 13.47 37.39
CA ILE A 321 -22.44 14.85 37.26
C ILE A 321 -21.02 14.92 37.76
N PRO A 322 -19.99 15.11 36.87
CA PRO A 322 -18.60 15.19 37.29
C PRO A 322 -18.34 16.56 37.97
N ILE A 323 -18.16 16.58 39.29
CA ILE A 323 -17.85 17.80 40.06
C ILE A 323 -16.35 18.02 40.16
N PHE A 324 -15.59 17.00 40.51
CA PHE A 324 -14.15 17.05 40.61
C PHE A 324 -13.53 15.73 40.18
N THR A 325 -12.73 15.77 39.11
CA THR A 325 -12.13 14.59 38.47
C THR A 325 -10.62 14.52 38.69
N ARG A 326 -10.11 15.10 39.76
CA ARG A 326 -8.64 15.17 40.05
C ARG A 326 -7.84 15.70 38.86
N PHE A 327 -8.37 16.72 38.16
CA PHE A 327 -7.82 17.35 36.94
C PHE A 327 -7.75 16.43 35.70
N GLN A 328 -8.25 15.19 35.77
CA GLN A 328 -8.18 14.23 34.66
C GLN A 328 -8.82 14.80 33.39
N THR A 329 -10.07 15.31 33.50
CA THR A 329 -10.79 15.89 32.36
C THR A 329 -10.04 17.10 31.76
N ARG A 330 -9.53 17.99 32.61
CA ARG A 330 -8.72 19.13 32.18
C ARG A 330 -7.47 18.69 31.42
N ASN A 331 -6.76 17.68 31.92
CA ASN A 331 -5.54 17.17 31.29
C ASN A 331 -5.85 16.44 29.98
N ASN A 332 -6.96 15.70 29.89
CA ASN A 332 -7.40 15.06 28.66
C ASN A 332 -7.71 16.11 27.57
N ILE A 333 -8.36 17.21 27.91
CA ILE A 333 -8.63 18.32 26.97
C ILE A 333 -7.32 18.97 26.51
N ARG A 334 -6.37 19.19 27.43
CA ARG A 334 -5.04 19.73 27.06
C ARG A 334 -4.29 18.78 26.12
N SER A 335 -4.32 17.48 26.42
CA SER A 335 -3.73 16.46 25.56
C SER A 335 -4.38 16.44 24.17
N ALA A 336 -5.71 16.53 24.08
CA ALA A 336 -6.43 16.58 22.81
C ALA A 336 -6.06 17.84 21.98
N ARG A 337 -5.83 18.99 22.61
CA ARG A 337 -5.30 20.20 21.92
C ARG A 337 -3.90 20.00 21.38
N LEU A 338 -3.01 19.44 22.18
CA LEU A 338 -1.64 19.13 21.73
C LEU A 338 -1.66 18.12 20.57
N ASN A 339 -2.56 17.14 20.60
CA ASN A 339 -2.74 16.19 19.49
C ASN A 339 -3.23 16.90 18.21
N GLN A 340 -4.08 17.92 18.32
CA GLN A 340 -4.51 18.74 17.20
C GLN A 340 -3.34 19.53 16.61
N GLU A 341 -2.49 20.14 17.46
CA GLU A 341 -1.29 20.86 17.02
C GLU A 341 -0.30 19.89 16.34
N LEU A 342 -0.09 18.69 16.92
CA LEU A 342 0.74 17.65 16.31
C LEU A 342 0.21 17.22 14.93
N GLN A 343 -1.10 17.07 14.78
CA GLN A 343 -1.70 16.71 13.49
C GLN A 343 -1.57 17.84 12.46
N GLN A 344 -1.64 19.10 12.89
CA GLN A 344 -1.36 20.24 12.00
C GLN A 344 0.08 20.17 11.47
N ILE A 345 1.05 19.87 12.34
CA ILE A 345 2.45 19.69 11.94
C ILE A 345 2.60 18.50 10.96
N GLN A 346 1.84 17.40 11.13
CA GLN A 346 1.87 16.28 10.18
C GLN A 346 1.33 16.68 8.80
N LEU A 347 0.25 17.46 8.77
CA LEU A 347 -0.27 18.02 7.52
C LEU A 347 0.76 18.92 6.82
N ASP A 348 1.43 19.79 7.58
CA ASP A 348 2.45 20.69 7.02
C ASP A 348 3.64 19.88 6.49
N LYS A 349 4.06 18.82 7.20
CA LYS A 349 5.09 17.89 6.72
C LYS A 349 4.66 17.16 5.44
N ALA A 350 3.41 16.70 5.34
CA ALA A 350 2.91 16.06 4.13
C ALA A 350 2.94 17.02 2.93
N LYS A 351 2.55 18.27 3.13
CA LYS A 351 2.64 19.32 2.10
C LYS A 351 4.08 19.60 1.69
N GLN A 352 5.01 19.69 2.64
CA GLN A 352 6.44 19.88 2.36
C GLN A 352 7.05 18.66 1.64
N SER A 353 6.66 17.43 2.02
CA SER A 353 7.11 16.21 1.33
C SER A 353 6.66 16.22 -0.13
N LEU A 354 5.38 16.49 -0.38
CA LEU A 354 4.84 16.60 -1.73
C LEU A 354 5.58 17.65 -2.56
N TYR A 355 5.84 18.84 -1.99
CA TYR A 355 6.58 19.87 -2.69
C TYR A 355 8.01 19.43 -3.03
N LYS A 356 8.70 18.79 -2.07
CA LYS A 356 10.03 18.23 -2.29
C LYS A 356 10.02 17.14 -3.37
N GLU A 357 9.05 16.24 -3.36
CA GLU A 357 8.92 15.16 -4.36
C GLU A 357 8.73 15.76 -5.77
N ILE A 358 7.89 16.79 -5.91
CA ILE A 358 7.68 17.49 -7.17
C ILE A 358 8.94 18.22 -7.62
N GLN A 359 9.67 18.91 -6.72
CA GLN A 359 10.94 19.55 -7.05
C GLN A 359 12.00 18.53 -7.51
N GLN A 360 12.07 17.38 -6.85
CA GLN A 360 12.99 16.29 -7.25
C GLN A 360 12.62 15.73 -8.63
N ALA A 361 11.33 15.43 -8.84
CA ALA A 361 10.85 14.94 -10.14
C ALA A 361 11.11 15.94 -11.26
N TRP A 362 10.88 17.24 -11.00
CA TRP A 362 11.17 18.32 -11.96
C TRP A 362 12.67 18.43 -12.27
N SER A 363 13.52 18.44 -11.25
CA SER A 363 14.96 18.49 -11.44
C SER A 363 15.47 17.28 -12.21
N ASN A 364 14.94 16.11 -11.93
CA ASN A 364 15.27 14.88 -12.66
C ASN A 364 14.79 14.95 -14.10
N ALA A 365 13.60 15.50 -14.38
CA ALA A 365 13.08 15.66 -15.74
C ALA A 365 13.93 16.61 -16.57
N VAL A 366 14.34 17.77 -16.01
CA VAL A 366 15.23 18.73 -16.68
C VAL A 366 16.60 18.08 -16.96
N ALA A 367 17.16 17.35 -16.00
CA ALA A 367 18.43 16.66 -16.19
C ALA A 367 18.33 15.53 -17.24
N ALA A 368 17.24 14.78 -17.22
CA ALA A 368 16.96 13.70 -18.17
C ALA A 368 16.77 14.24 -19.60
N GLU A 369 16.09 15.38 -19.76
CA GLU A 369 15.96 16.07 -21.06
C GLU A 369 17.34 16.48 -21.63
N ALA A 370 18.16 17.14 -20.82
CA ALA A 370 19.49 17.55 -21.22
C ALA A 370 20.40 16.34 -21.57
N LYS A 371 20.31 15.28 -20.78
CA LYS A 371 21.01 14.01 -21.00
C LYS A 371 20.54 13.33 -22.30
N TYR A 372 19.23 13.29 -22.56
CA TYR A 372 18.65 12.76 -23.79
C TYR A 372 19.18 13.52 -25.04
N ARG A 373 19.15 14.83 -25.02
CA ARG A 373 19.64 15.67 -26.12
C ARG A 373 21.12 15.42 -26.37
N SER A 374 21.95 15.51 -25.35
CA SER A 374 23.40 15.31 -25.48
C SER A 374 23.78 13.89 -25.89
N SER A 375 23.10 12.86 -25.34
CA SER A 375 23.37 11.47 -25.70
C SER A 375 22.90 11.13 -27.11
N SER A 376 21.84 11.76 -27.60
CA SER A 376 21.36 11.61 -28.99
C SER A 376 22.36 12.20 -29.99
N GLU A 377 22.87 13.41 -29.71
CA GLU A 377 23.93 14.01 -30.53
C GLU A 377 25.21 13.17 -30.50
N ALA A 378 25.63 12.69 -29.33
CA ALA A 378 26.81 11.86 -29.18
C ALA A 378 26.67 10.51 -29.93
N ALA A 379 25.48 9.87 -29.86
CA ALA A 379 25.23 8.62 -30.57
C ALA A 379 25.26 8.81 -32.09
N THR A 380 24.70 9.89 -32.63
CA THR A 380 24.74 10.23 -34.06
C THR A 380 26.18 10.49 -34.53
N ALA A 381 26.95 11.27 -33.77
CA ALA A 381 28.35 11.56 -34.11
C ALA A 381 29.21 10.29 -34.02
N ALA A 382 29.00 9.42 -33.04
CA ALA A 382 29.73 8.14 -32.92
C ALA A 382 29.37 7.16 -34.06
N GLU A 383 28.12 7.14 -34.52
CA GLU A 383 27.70 6.34 -35.66
C GLU A 383 28.37 6.77 -36.96
N ASP A 384 28.45 8.07 -37.23
CA ASP A 384 29.18 8.62 -38.36
C ASP A 384 30.69 8.34 -38.27
N ALA A 385 31.29 8.54 -37.08
CA ALA A 385 32.71 8.23 -36.86
C ALA A 385 33.03 6.75 -37.09
N PHE A 386 32.18 5.86 -36.58
CA PHE A 386 32.33 4.41 -36.75
C PHE A 386 32.22 4.03 -38.23
N ARG A 387 31.20 4.54 -38.95
CA ARG A 387 31.03 4.28 -40.41
C ARG A 387 32.30 4.68 -41.21
N LEU A 388 32.87 5.86 -40.90
CA LEU A 388 34.10 6.33 -41.56
C LEU A 388 35.32 5.51 -41.19
N THR A 389 35.45 5.14 -39.91
CA THR A 389 36.57 4.30 -39.42
C THR A 389 36.48 2.89 -39.99
N GLN A 390 35.29 2.31 -40.07
CA GLN A 390 35.06 1.02 -40.71
C GLN A 390 35.49 1.05 -42.18
N ALA A 391 35.08 2.08 -42.94
CA ALA A 391 35.48 2.20 -44.34
C ALA A 391 37.00 2.38 -44.50
N LYS A 392 37.68 3.11 -43.60
CA LYS A 392 39.15 3.22 -43.58
C LYS A 392 39.80 1.88 -43.28
N TYR A 393 39.32 1.16 -42.29
CA TYR A 393 39.82 -0.14 -41.88
C TYR A 393 39.66 -1.18 -43.01
N GLU A 394 38.52 -1.19 -43.70
CA GLU A 394 38.26 -2.06 -44.85
C GLU A 394 39.20 -1.82 -46.04
N ASN A 395 39.66 -0.59 -46.18
CA ASN A 395 40.63 -0.17 -47.19
C ASN A 395 42.13 -0.22 -46.71
N GLY A 396 42.38 -0.79 -45.53
CA GLY A 396 43.72 -0.90 -44.94
C GLY A 396 44.34 0.43 -44.48
N LYS A 397 43.51 1.46 -44.26
CA LYS A 397 43.93 2.83 -43.86
C LYS A 397 43.70 3.11 -42.37
N ALA A 398 43.19 2.17 -41.62
CA ALA A 398 43.06 2.21 -40.17
C ALA A 398 43.46 0.90 -39.55
N THR A 399 43.90 0.92 -38.31
CA THR A 399 44.29 -0.24 -37.53
C THR A 399 43.08 -0.95 -36.92
N ILE A 400 43.23 -2.22 -36.54
CA ILE A 400 42.21 -2.97 -35.79
C ILE A 400 41.90 -2.33 -34.45
N THR A 401 42.87 -1.65 -33.83
CA THR A 401 42.69 -0.93 -32.57
C THR A 401 41.76 0.27 -32.76
N GLU A 402 42.00 1.11 -33.76
CA GLU A 402 41.14 2.25 -34.08
C GLU A 402 39.69 1.82 -34.42
N PHE A 403 39.57 0.71 -35.18
CA PHE A 403 38.25 0.12 -35.45
C PHE A 403 37.51 -0.28 -34.17
N ASN A 404 38.20 -1.03 -33.28
CA ASN A 404 37.60 -1.49 -32.03
C ASN A 404 37.29 -0.35 -31.06
N GLU A 405 38.12 0.70 -30.99
CA GLU A 405 37.84 1.89 -30.18
C GLU A 405 36.60 2.63 -30.67
N SER A 406 36.51 2.90 -31.98
CA SER A 406 35.35 3.57 -32.57
C SER A 406 34.06 2.78 -32.40
N ARG A 407 34.15 1.44 -32.54
CA ARG A 407 33.01 0.53 -32.28
C ARG A 407 32.59 0.55 -30.83
N ASN A 408 33.51 0.48 -29.88
CA ASN A 408 33.19 0.52 -28.45
C ASN A 408 32.56 1.87 -28.05
N GLN A 409 33.02 2.97 -28.68
CA GLN A 409 32.43 4.27 -28.48
C GLN A 409 30.99 4.33 -29.02
N LEU A 410 30.72 3.74 -30.19
CA LEU A 410 29.37 3.63 -30.74
C LEU A 410 28.46 2.85 -29.80
N LEU A 411 28.90 1.67 -29.35
CA LEU A 411 28.11 0.85 -28.42
C LEU A 411 27.74 1.59 -27.12
N LYS A 412 28.76 2.28 -26.56
CA LYS A 412 28.55 3.09 -25.34
C LYS A 412 27.52 4.21 -25.57
N THR A 413 27.71 5.01 -26.64
CA THR A 413 26.78 6.14 -26.89
C THR A 413 25.38 5.69 -27.26
N GLN A 414 25.22 4.54 -27.94
CA GLN A 414 23.90 3.95 -28.20
C GLN A 414 23.23 3.53 -26.90
N SER A 415 23.97 2.85 -26.01
CA SER A 415 23.42 2.47 -24.69
C SER A 415 23.04 3.67 -23.82
N ASP A 416 23.90 4.71 -23.82
CA ASP A 416 23.65 5.96 -23.10
C ASP A 416 22.40 6.69 -23.66
N ARG A 417 22.20 6.70 -24.98
CA ARG A 417 21.01 7.27 -25.62
C ARG A 417 19.75 6.49 -25.23
N VAL A 418 19.77 5.16 -25.28
CA VAL A 418 18.65 4.32 -24.88
C VAL A 418 18.26 4.62 -23.43
N GLN A 419 19.22 4.63 -22.52
CA GLN A 419 18.99 4.93 -21.12
C GLN A 419 18.37 6.33 -20.94
N ALA A 420 18.93 7.34 -21.57
CA ALA A 420 18.45 8.71 -21.47
C ALA A 420 17.03 8.89 -22.04
N THR A 421 16.70 8.15 -23.13
CA THR A 421 15.35 8.15 -23.73
C THR A 421 14.30 7.68 -22.74
N TYR A 422 14.49 6.52 -22.13
CA TYR A 422 13.51 5.94 -21.20
C TYR A 422 13.48 6.69 -19.87
N GLU A 423 14.60 7.22 -19.40
CA GLU A 423 14.65 8.07 -18.21
C GLU A 423 13.85 9.37 -18.42
N TYR A 424 14.03 10.06 -19.54
CA TYR A 424 13.28 11.28 -19.87
C TYR A 424 11.79 11.00 -20.03
N LEU A 425 11.43 9.94 -20.74
CA LEU A 425 10.04 9.51 -20.90
C LEU A 425 9.35 9.29 -19.54
N PHE A 426 9.98 8.55 -18.65
CA PHE A 426 9.40 8.27 -17.33
C PHE A 426 9.28 9.54 -16.47
N GLN A 427 10.34 10.37 -16.41
CA GLN A 427 10.33 11.56 -15.56
C GLN A 427 9.31 12.61 -16.04
N SER A 428 9.16 12.78 -17.35
CA SER A 428 8.15 13.71 -17.89
C SER A 428 6.72 13.25 -17.59
N ARG A 429 6.41 11.95 -17.76
CA ARG A 429 5.09 11.40 -17.44
C ARG A 429 4.79 11.38 -15.94
N LEU A 430 5.82 11.26 -15.10
CA LEU A 430 5.67 11.36 -13.66
C LEU A 430 5.22 12.76 -13.22
N LEU A 431 5.69 13.83 -13.87
CA LEU A 431 5.24 15.20 -13.58
C LEU A 431 3.77 15.40 -13.95
N ASP A 432 3.33 14.87 -15.09
CA ASP A 432 1.92 14.90 -15.49
C ASP A 432 1.04 14.12 -14.50
N PHE A 433 1.55 13.00 -14.03
CA PHE A 433 0.87 12.23 -12.98
C PHE A 433 0.70 13.04 -11.70
N TYR A 434 1.70 13.80 -11.22
CA TYR A 434 1.53 14.67 -10.05
C TYR A 434 0.43 15.71 -10.22
N ARG A 435 0.14 16.16 -11.43
CA ARG A 435 -0.98 17.08 -11.75
C ARG A 435 -2.34 16.39 -11.78
N GLY A 436 -2.41 15.08 -11.69
CA GLY A 436 -3.64 14.29 -11.70
C GLY A 436 -3.96 13.62 -13.03
N SER A 437 -3.07 13.67 -14.02
CA SER A 437 -3.22 12.91 -15.27
C SER A 437 -2.99 11.42 -15.04
N ALA A 438 -3.61 10.56 -15.85
CA ALA A 438 -3.32 9.14 -15.82
C ALA A 438 -1.88 8.86 -16.29
N LEU A 439 -1.22 7.90 -15.64
CA LEU A 439 0.12 7.47 -16.03
C LEU A 439 0.01 6.63 -17.31
N GLY A 440 0.55 7.15 -18.43
CA GLY A 440 0.62 6.50 -19.74
C GLY A 440 2.01 6.71 -20.36
N LEU A 441 2.41 5.79 -21.25
CA LEU A 441 3.65 5.92 -22.05
C LEU A 441 3.32 6.40 -23.45
#